data_df644a4ca3d93f2ece74b6d0a95b04f2
#
_entry.id   df644a4ca3d93f2ece74b6d0a95b04f2
#
_cell.length_a   1.000
_cell.length_b   1.000
_cell.length_c   1.000
_cell.angle_alpha   90.00
_cell.angle_beta   90.00
_cell.angle_gamma   90.00
#
_symmetry.space_group_name_H-M   'P 1'
#
loop_
_entity.id
_entity.type
_entity.pdbx_description
1 polymer ?
#
loop_
_entity_poly.entity_id
_entity_poly.type
_entity_poly.pdbx_seq_one_letter_code
_entity_poly.pdbx_strand_id
1 'polypeptide(L)'
;MIDKVREAGGEVFGITSEPHALAVEALEAWDLNFPIIGDPHHEVRKACAERGWLDLFFNENAGHLRNRKWTSHPKGYYQPGVLAIHKSGRVLYRWRCVPKYSNMAGAGSRPEASYTWESIRANLSADLDAPLDVDPLLPYQPQSWPRFLLGMTAHGWFVRP
;
A
#
# COMPACT_ATOMS: atom_id res chain seq x y z
N MET A 1 13.19 -7.12 -1.59
CA MET A 1 12.12 -7.70 -0.73
C MET A 1 11.36 -8.81 -1.45
N ILE A 2 10.90 -8.60 -2.65
CA ILE A 2 10.11 -9.60 -3.42
C ILE A 2 10.84 -10.94 -3.51
N ASP A 3 12.12 -10.92 -3.92
CA ASP A 3 12.92 -12.15 -4.03
C ASP A 3 13.03 -12.90 -2.69
N LYS A 4 13.22 -12.18 -1.59
CA LYS A 4 13.25 -12.78 -0.25
C LYS A 4 11.92 -13.43 0.15
N VAL A 5 10.79 -12.85 -0.25
CA VAL A 5 9.46 -13.44 -0.04
C VAL A 5 9.34 -14.73 -0.84
N ARG A 6 9.77 -14.74 -2.11
CA ARG A 6 9.75 -15.92 -2.98
C ARG A 6 10.68 -17.02 -2.48
N GLU A 7 11.87 -16.67 -2.06
CA GLU A 7 12.85 -17.62 -1.45
C GLU A 7 12.26 -18.28 -0.20
N ALA A 8 11.39 -17.57 0.54
CA ALA A 8 10.66 -18.13 1.68
C ALA A 8 9.38 -18.91 1.29
N GLY A 9 9.14 -19.13 -0.01
CA GLY A 9 7.96 -19.85 -0.52
C GLY A 9 6.68 -19.02 -0.56
N GLY A 10 6.78 -17.70 -0.46
CA GLY A 10 5.67 -16.77 -0.55
C GLY A 10 5.50 -16.15 -1.93
N GLU A 11 4.43 -15.34 -2.08
CA GLU A 11 4.17 -14.55 -3.29
C GLU A 11 3.75 -13.13 -2.89
N VAL A 12 3.96 -12.19 -3.81
CA VAL A 12 3.64 -10.77 -3.63
C VAL A 12 2.57 -10.36 -4.64
N PHE A 13 1.57 -9.62 -4.17
CA PHE A 13 0.52 -9.04 -5.00
C PHE A 13 0.40 -7.54 -4.73
N GLY A 14 0.28 -6.74 -5.78
CA GLY A 14 -0.19 -5.36 -5.69
C GLY A 14 -1.71 -5.34 -5.77
N ILE A 15 -2.36 -4.47 -4.99
CA ILE A 15 -3.81 -4.25 -5.05
C ILE A 15 -4.06 -2.77 -5.17
N THR A 16 -4.83 -2.37 -6.17
CA THR A 16 -5.19 -0.98 -6.42
C THR A 16 -6.71 -0.81 -6.51
N SER A 17 -7.22 0.35 -6.14
CA SER A 17 -8.64 0.72 -6.32
C SER A 17 -9.00 1.10 -7.77
N GLU A 18 -8.10 0.89 -8.71
CA GLU A 18 -8.32 1.11 -10.13
C GLU A 18 -8.99 -0.09 -10.82
N PRO A 19 -9.66 0.11 -11.97
CA PRO A 19 -10.06 -0.98 -12.84
C PRO A 19 -8.88 -1.87 -13.24
N HIS A 20 -9.14 -3.16 -13.41
CA HIS A 20 -8.09 -4.15 -13.70
C HIS A 20 -7.27 -3.81 -14.96
N ALA A 21 -7.90 -3.23 -15.99
CA ALA A 21 -7.20 -2.82 -17.21
C ALA A 21 -6.07 -1.81 -16.92
N LEU A 22 -6.31 -0.83 -16.03
CA LEU A 22 -5.29 0.14 -15.63
C LEU A 22 -4.20 -0.50 -14.77
N ALA A 23 -4.54 -1.49 -13.98
CA ALA A 23 -3.56 -2.26 -13.20
C ALA A 23 -2.62 -3.04 -14.13
N VAL A 24 -3.12 -3.61 -15.22
CA VAL A 24 -2.32 -4.28 -16.26
C VAL A 24 -1.41 -3.29 -16.99
N GLU A 25 -1.95 -2.14 -17.41
CA GLU A 25 -1.13 -1.08 -18.04
C GLU A 25 0.02 -0.62 -17.13
N ALA A 26 -0.24 -0.46 -15.83
CA ALA A 26 0.78 -0.08 -14.86
C ALA A 26 1.84 -1.17 -14.68
N LEU A 27 1.43 -2.44 -14.66
CA LEU A 27 2.34 -3.57 -14.57
C LEU A 27 3.32 -3.59 -15.75
N GLU A 28 2.83 -3.38 -16.97
CA GLU A 28 3.65 -3.33 -18.18
C GLU A 28 4.54 -2.07 -18.22
N ALA A 29 3.96 -0.90 -17.95
CA ALA A 29 4.67 0.37 -18.04
C ALA A 29 5.81 0.51 -17.01
N TRP A 30 5.71 -0.15 -15.87
CA TRP A 30 6.70 -0.09 -14.79
C TRP A 30 7.55 -1.35 -14.67
N ASP A 31 7.40 -2.30 -15.59
CA ASP A 31 8.12 -3.58 -15.61
C ASP A 31 8.09 -4.29 -14.24
N LEU A 32 6.88 -4.38 -13.68
CA LEU A 32 6.71 -4.96 -12.36
C LEU A 32 6.76 -6.49 -12.43
N ASN A 33 7.58 -7.08 -11.58
CA ASN A 33 7.78 -8.53 -11.54
C ASN A 33 6.81 -9.27 -10.57
N PHE A 34 5.67 -8.67 -10.25
CA PHE A 34 4.61 -9.27 -9.44
C PHE A 34 3.24 -8.82 -9.95
N PRO A 35 2.20 -9.64 -9.82
CA PRO A 35 0.87 -9.31 -10.32
C PRO A 35 0.22 -8.16 -9.57
N ILE A 36 -0.56 -7.34 -10.29
CA ILE A 36 -1.41 -6.30 -9.72
C ILE A 36 -2.87 -6.65 -9.96
N ILE A 37 -3.67 -6.53 -8.92
CA ILE A 37 -5.10 -6.77 -8.93
C ILE A 37 -5.85 -5.43 -8.85
N GLY A 38 -6.70 -5.15 -9.83
CA GLY A 38 -7.63 -4.02 -9.76
C GLY A 38 -8.84 -4.37 -8.91
N ASP A 39 -9.14 -3.53 -7.93
CA ASP A 39 -10.28 -3.69 -6.98
C ASP A 39 -11.15 -2.41 -6.95
N PRO A 40 -11.74 -1.99 -8.08
CA PRO A 40 -12.50 -0.74 -8.18
C PRO A 40 -13.78 -0.71 -7.34
N HIS A 41 -14.24 -1.86 -6.88
CA HIS A 41 -15.43 -2.01 -6.03
C HIS A 41 -15.11 -2.29 -4.57
N HIS A 42 -13.82 -2.33 -4.22
CA HIS A 42 -13.32 -2.55 -2.86
C HIS A 42 -13.69 -3.91 -2.26
N GLU A 43 -13.83 -4.94 -3.11
CA GLU A 43 -14.23 -6.28 -2.66
C GLU A 43 -13.11 -6.97 -1.87
N VAL A 44 -11.86 -6.85 -2.34
CA VAL A 44 -10.69 -7.38 -1.63
C VAL A 44 -10.50 -6.66 -0.30
N ARG A 45 -10.66 -5.32 -0.29
CA ARG A 45 -10.60 -4.53 0.94
C ARG A 45 -11.64 -4.99 1.96
N LYS A 46 -12.90 -5.15 1.54
CA LYS A 46 -13.99 -5.62 2.40
C LYS A 46 -13.70 -6.99 2.97
N ALA A 47 -13.29 -7.93 2.10
CA ALA A 47 -12.95 -9.28 2.51
C ALA A 47 -11.80 -9.32 3.54
N CYS A 48 -10.79 -8.46 3.42
CA CYS A 48 -9.72 -8.33 4.40
C CYS A 48 -10.23 -7.76 5.73
N ALA A 49 -11.09 -6.74 5.68
CA ALA A 49 -11.66 -6.12 6.87
C ALA A 49 -12.59 -7.09 7.64
N GLU A 50 -13.46 -7.83 6.94
CA GLU A 50 -14.36 -8.83 7.50
C GLU A 50 -13.61 -9.97 8.20
N ARG A 51 -12.42 -10.34 7.70
CA ARG A 51 -11.55 -11.32 8.33
C ARG A 51 -10.71 -10.76 9.49
N GLY A 52 -10.82 -9.46 9.76
CA GLY A 52 -9.99 -8.80 10.77
C GLY A 52 -8.50 -8.72 10.38
N TRP A 53 -8.16 -8.97 9.12
CA TRP A 53 -6.78 -8.93 8.65
C TRP A 53 -6.24 -7.53 8.52
N LEU A 54 -6.92 -6.70 7.73
CA LEU A 54 -6.56 -5.32 7.50
C LEU A 54 -7.77 -4.53 7.00
N ASP A 55 -8.12 -3.44 7.69
CA ASP A 55 -9.10 -2.47 7.22
C ASP A 55 -8.36 -1.24 6.66
N LEU A 56 -8.13 -1.24 5.35
CA LEU A 56 -7.47 -0.14 4.67
C LEU A 56 -8.31 1.13 4.73
N PHE A 57 -7.64 2.23 5.08
CA PHE A 57 -8.25 3.54 4.92
C PHE A 57 -8.40 3.88 3.44
N PHE A 58 -9.54 4.45 3.07
CA PHE A 58 -9.79 4.93 1.71
C PHE A 58 -10.48 6.29 1.72
N ASN A 59 -10.25 7.06 0.67
CA ASN A 59 -10.88 8.36 0.48
C ASN A 59 -12.07 8.22 -0.47
N GLU A 60 -13.28 8.25 0.08
CA GLU A 60 -14.53 8.30 -0.70
C GLU A 60 -14.72 9.65 -1.39
N ASN A 61 -14.36 10.72 -0.70
CA ASN A 61 -14.59 12.10 -1.11
C ASN A 61 -13.29 12.76 -1.61
N ALA A 62 -12.80 12.27 -2.73
CA ALA A 62 -11.76 12.97 -3.46
C ALA A 62 -12.32 14.22 -4.17
N GLY A 63 -12.93 15.15 -3.42
CA GLY A 63 -13.51 16.37 -3.99
C GLY A 63 -12.50 17.18 -4.81
N HIS A 64 -11.23 17.15 -4.42
CA HIS A 64 -10.12 17.72 -5.19
C HIS A 64 -9.80 16.93 -6.47
N LEU A 65 -10.22 15.67 -6.57
CA LEU A 65 -10.03 14.81 -7.75
C LEU A 65 -11.27 14.83 -8.67
N ARG A 66 -12.44 15.22 -8.16
CA ARG A 66 -13.69 15.31 -8.97
C ARG A 66 -13.57 16.25 -10.16
N ASN A 67 -12.78 17.30 -10.05
CA ASN A 67 -12.54 18.27 -11.12
C ASN A 67 -11.49 17.83 -12.14
N ARG A 68 -10.80 16.75 -11.88
CA ARG A 68 -9.86 16.15 -12.83
C ARG A 68 -10.47 14.82 -13.21
N LYS A 69 -10.86 14.57 -14.39
CA LYS A 69 -11.44 13.37 -15.01
C LYS A 69 -10.82 12.02 -14.51
N TRP A 70 -10.73 11.84 -13.22
CA TRP A 70 -10.19 10.62 -12.61
C TRP A 70 -11.28 9.56 -12.57
N THR A 71 -11.57 9.02 -13.74
CA THR A 71 -12.44 7.85 -13.90
C THR A 71 -11.79 6.56 -13.37
N SER A 72 -10.51 6.62 -13.01
CA SER A 72 -9.73 5.48 -12.55
C SER A 72 -10.11 4.95 -11.16
N HIS A 73 -10.76 5.76 -10.32
CA HIS A 73 -11.15 5.35 -8.98
C HIS A 73 -12.65 5.59 -8.73
N PRO A 74 -13.53 4.77 -9.29
CA PRO A 74 -14.97 5.02 -9.31
C PRO A 74 -15.62 5.12 -7.92
N LYS A 75 -15.04 4.48 -6.92
CA LYS A 75 -15.53 4.48 -5.52
C LYS A 75 -14.53 5.07 -4.53
N GLY A 76 -13.57 5.86 -4.98
CA GLY A 76 -12.50 6.38 -4.15
C GLY A 76 -11.21 5.58 -4.26
N TYR A 77 -10.17 6.04 -3.60
CA TYR A 77 -8.85 5.44 -3.69
C TYR A 77 -8.31 5.00 -2.33
N TYR A 78 -7.55 3.92 -2.33
CA TYR A 78 -6.89 3.38 -1.15
C TYR A 78 -5.77 4.29 -0.66
N GLN A 79 -5.67 4.41 0.65
CA GLN A 79 -4.40 4.79 1.26
C GLN A 79 -3.49 3.56 1.32
N PRO A 80 -2.18 3.77 1.30
CA PRO A 80 -1.25 2.66 1.32
C PRO A 80 -1.43 1.75 2.52
N GLY A 81 -1.23 0.47 2.28
CA GLY A 81 -1.17 -0.56 3.31
C GLY A 81 -0.30 -1.72 2.90
N VAL A 82 0.09 -2.50 3.86
CA VAL A 82 0.83 -3.75 3.70
C VAL A 82 0.16 -4.82 4.55
N LEU A 83 -0.06 -5.96 3.96
CA LEU A 83 -0.59 -7.15 4.63
C LEU A 83 0.22 -8.36 4.22
N ALA A 84 0.77 -9.07 5.19
CA ALA A 84 1.38 -10.38 4.97
C ALA A 84 0.60 -11.45 5.73
N ILE A 85 0.24 -12.52 5.04
CA ILE A 85 -0.59 -13.60 5.56
C ILE A 85 0.13 -14.92 5.32
N HIS A 86 0.23 -15.74 6.35
CA HIS A 86 0.65 -17.12 6.22
C HIS A 86 -0.46 -17.95 5.56
N LYS A 87 -0.11 -19.05 4.90
CA LYS A 87 -1.07 -19.98 4.26
C LYS A 87 -2.14 -20.54 5.22
N SER A 88 -1.91 -20.49 6.52
CA SER A 88 -2.90 -20.86 7.55
C SER A 88 -3.97 -19.78 7.79
N GLY A 89 -3.86 -18.60 7.16
CA GLY A 89 -4.72 -17.44 7.42
C GLY A 89 -4.21 -16.53 8.54
N ARG A 90 -3.11 -16.90 9.20
CA ARG A 90 -2.49 -16.09 10.26
C ARG A 90 -1.82 -14.84 9.68
N VAL A 91 -2.08 -13.68 10.27
CA VAL A 91 -1.44 -12.42 9.89
C VAL A 91 0.00 -12.40 10.43
N LEU A 92 0.96 -12.21 9.54
CA LEU A 92 2.38 -12.08 9.88
C LEU A 92 2.81 -10.63 10.03
N TYR A 93 2.23 -9.74 9.25
CA TYR A 93 2.48 -8.30 9.30
C TYR A 93 1.28 -7.56 8.74
N ARG A 94 0.92 -6.45 9.35
CA ARG A 94 -0.08 -5.53 8.83
C ARG A 94 0.24 -4.10 9.20
N TRP A 95 0.09 -3.23 8.24
CA TRP A 95 0.21 -1.80 8.40
C TRP A 95 -0.78 -1.10 7.48
N ARG A 96 -1.34 0.00 7.93
CA ARG A 96 -2.12 0.90 7.08
C ARG A 96 -1.75 2.36 7.34
N CYS A 97 -1.77 3.16 6.31
CA CYS A 97 -1.68 4.59 6.43
C CYS A 97 -3.05 5.18 6.77
N VAL A 98 -3.11 5.92 7.85
CA VAL A 98 -4.25 6.80 8.16
C VAL A 98 -3.80 8.23 7.92
N PRO A 99 -4.42 8.97 6.99
CA PRO A 99 -4.02 10.33 6.66
C PRO A 99 -4.13 11.26 7.87
N LYS A 100 -3.04 11.95 8.18
CA LYS A 100 -2.94 12.97 9.23
C LYS A 100 -2.11 14.14 8.73
N TYR A 101 -2.21 15.28 9.39
CA TYR A 101 -1.35 16.42 9.09
C TYR A 101 0.14 16.08 9.28
N SER A 102 0.47 15.36 10.35
CA SER A 102 1.84 14.94 10.68
C SER A 102 2.49 13.98 9.67
N ASN A 103 1.68 13.26 8.90
CA ASN A 103 2.16 12.35 7.86
C ASN A 103 1.84 12.82 6.43
N MET A 104 1.64 14.14 6.28
CA MET A 104 1.37 14.78 4.98
C MET A 104 0.18 14.15 4.25
N ALA A 105 -0.93 13.97 4.97
CA ALA A 105 -2.14 13.32 4.47
C ALA A 105 -1.88 11.90 3.90
N GLY A 106 -0.92 11.19 4.47
CA GLY A 106 -0.56 9.84 4.09
C GLY A 106 0.58 9.73 3.07
N ALA A 107 1.09 10.84 2.54
CA ALA A 107 2.18 10.81 1.57
C ALA A 107 3.56 10.61 2.21
N GLY A 108 3.73 11.01 3.47
CA GLY A 108 5.02 11.06 4.16
C GLY A 108 5.43 9.79 4.91
N SER A 109 4.54 8.81 5.05
CA SER A 109 4.75 7.68 5.95
C SER A 109 4.64 6.34 5.25
N ARG A 110 5.74 5.63 5.19
CA ARG A 110 5.81 4.26 4.65
C ARG A 110 6.80 3.44 5.47
N PRO A 111 6.47 2.21 5.86
CA PRO A 111 7.47 1.30 6.41
C PRO A 111 8.49 0.98 5.33
N GLU A 112 9.75 0.94 5.71
CA GLU A 112 10.80 0.49 4.81
C GLU A 112 10.62 -1.00 4.46
N ALA A 113 10.97 -1.37 3.23
CA ALA A 113 10.83 -2.74 2.77
C ALA A 113 11.68 -3.74 3.58
N SER A 114 12.86 -3.30 4.04
CA SER A 114 13.72 -4.08 4.94
C SER A 114 13.07 -4.35 6.28
N TYR A 115 12.51 -3.32 6.91
CA TYR A 115 11.79 -3.45 8.17
C TYR A 115 10.56 -4.36 8.06
N THR A 116 9.77 -4.17 7.00
CA THR A 116 8.61 -5.00 6.73
C THR A 116 9.01 -6.47 6.61
N TRP A 117 10.07 -6.77 5.87
CA TRP A 117 10.56 -8.13 5.71
C TRP A 117 11.05 -8.74 7.02
N GLU A 118 11.86 -8.01 7.80
CA GLU A 118 12.36 -8.51 9.09
C GLU A 118 11.21 -8.78 10.07
N SER A 119 10.18 -7.94 10.08
CA SER A 119 8.98 -8.15 10.90
C SER A 119 8.20 -9.39 10.46
N ILE A 120 8.01 -9.60 9.15
CA ILE A 120 7.37 -10.80 8.60
C ILE A 120 8.16 -12.04 9.01
N ARG A 121 9.47 -12.02 8.82
CA ARG A 121 10.37 -13.14 9.13
C ARG A 121 10.35 -13.49 10.62
N ALA A 122 10.39 -12.48 11.49
CA ALA A 122 10.34 -12.68 12.94
C ALA A 122 9.01 -13.34 13.36
N ASN A 123 7.88 -12.87 12.85
CA ASN A 123 6.57 -13.42 13.19
C ASN A 123 6.35 -14.81 12.55
N LEU A 124 6.92 -15.07 11.39
CA LEU A 124 6.89 -16.39 10.78
C LEU A 124 7.62 -17.43 11.65
N SER A 125 8.79 -17.06 12.18
CA SER A 125 9.60 -17.91 13.04
C SER A 125 9.03 -18.09 14.45
N ALA A 126 8.41 -17.02 14.99
CA ALA A 126 7.85 -17.02 16.35
C ALA A 126 6.44 -17.65 16.43
N ASP A 127 5.84 -17.98 15.30
CA ASP A 127 4.45 -18.48 15.22
C ASP A 127 3.41 -17.55 15.88
N LEU A 128 3.63 -16.26 15.79
CA LEU A 128 2.78 -15.22 16.36
C LEU A 128 2.11 -14.39 15.28
N ASP A 129 0.88 -13.96 15.55
CA ASP A 129 0.21 -12.94 14.73
C ASP A 129 0.84 -11.57 14.96
N ALA A 130 1.05 -10.83 13.88
CA ALA A 130 1.52 -9.46 13.97
C ALA A 130 0.41 -8.55 14.51
N PRO A 131 0.73 -7.60 15.39
CA PRO A 131 -0.22 -6.58 15.79
C PRO A 131 -0.63 -5.71 14.62
N LEU A 132 -1.81 -5.08 14.71
CA LEU A 132 -2.18 -4.03 13.78
C LEU A 132 -1.30 -2.81 14.03
N ASP A 133 -0.51 -2.43 13.04
CA ASP A 133 0.31 -1.23 13.06
C ASP A 133 -0.33 -0.18 12.13
N VAL A 134 -0.84 0.87 12.73
CA VAL A 134 -1.55 1.94 12.02
C VAL A 134 -0.58 3.05 11.57
N ASP A 135 0.41 3.32 12.41
CA ASP A 135 1.45 4.33 12.20
C ASP A 135 2.77 3.74 12.68
N PRO A 136 3.50 3.00 11.85
CA PRO A 136 4.77 2.43 12.28
C PRO A 136 5.70 3.55 12.73
N LEU A 137 6.19 3.44 13.95
CA LEU A 137 7.02 4.49 14.54
C LEU A 137 8.46 4.42 14.06
N LEU A 138 8.97 3.23 13.80
CA LEU A 138 10.37 2.98 13.46
C LEU A 138 10.51 1.68 12.62
N PRO A 139 11.51 1.61 11.79
CA PRO A 139 12.57 2.57 11.44
C PRO A 139 12.18 3.55 10.33
N TYR A 140 11.11 4.19 10.47
CA TYR A 140 10.52 5.03 9.47
C TYR A 140 11.11 6.46 9.54
N GLN A 141 11.60 6.96 8.40
CA GLN A 141 12.04 8.35 8.30
C GLN A 141 10.96 9.20 7.63
N PRO A 142 10.34 10.14 8.35
CA PRO A 142 9.39 11.05 7.74
C PRO A 142 10.06 11.84 6.64
N GLN A 143 9.47 11.86 5.44
CA GLN A 143 9.90 12.79 4.42
C GLN A 143 9.60 14.21 4.90
N SER A 144 10.61 15.06 4.91
CA SER A 144 10.36 16.49 5.13
C SER A 144 9.62 17.08 3.92
N TRP A 145 8.82 18.10 4.15
CA TRP A 145 8.14 18.82 3.07
C TRP A 145 9.08 19.22 1.92
N PRO A 146 10.29 19.76 2.16
CA PRO A 146 11.23 20.05 1.08
C PRO A 146 11.63 18.81 0.27
N ARG A 147 11.89 17.66 0.93
CA ARG A 147 12.22 16.39 0.22
C ARG A 147 11.05 15.87 -0.59
N PHE A 148 9.84 15.97 -0.06
CA PHE A 148 8.64 15.59 -0.78
C PHE A 148 8.43 16.44 -2.03
N LEU A 149 8.54 17.77 -1.91
CA LEU A 149 8.43 18.69 -3.04
C LEU A 149 9.52 18.46 -4.09
N LEU A 150 10.77 18.25 -3.66
CA LEU A 150 11.87 17.89 -4.56
C LEU A 150 11.60 16.55 -5.28
N GLY A 151 11.08 15.55 -4.57
CA GLY A 151 10.70 14.28 -5.18
C GLY A 151 9.60 14.45 -6.22
N MET A 152 8.58 15.25 -5.94
CA MET A 152 7.49 15.51 -6.89
C MET A 152 7.99 16.22 -8.16
N THR A 153 8.90 17.18 -8.03
CA THR A 153 9.50 17.84 -9.19
C THR A 153 10.39 16.90 -9.99
N ALA A 154 11.22 16.10 -9.32
CA ALA A 154 12.10 15.14 -9.97
C ALA A 154 11.34 14.04 -10.75
N HIS A 155 10.17 13.65 -10.28
CA HIS A 155 9.30 12.65 -10.94
C HIS A 155 8.26 13.26 -11.88
N GLY A 156 8.35 14.54 -12.21
CA GLY A 156 7.51 15.17 -13.20
C GLY A 156 6.06 15.44 -12.78
N TRP A 157 5.73 15.38 -11.50
CA TRP A 157 4.37 15.63 -10.99
C TRP A 157 3.89 17.06 -11.26
N PHE A 158 4.80 17.98 -11.49
CA PHE A 158 4.54 19.36 -11.87
C PHE A 158 4.81 19.64 -13.36
N VAL A 159 5.09 18.62 -14.16
CA VAL A 159 5.21 18.80 -15.61
C VAL A 159 3.83 19.15 -16.14
N ARG A 160 3.76 20.31 -16.78
CA ARG A 160 2.56 20.84 -17.40
C ARG A 160 2.06 19.88 -18.48
N PRO A 161 0.73 19.77 -18.65
CA PRO A 161 0.15 19.08 -19.79
C PRO A 161 0.57 19.73 -21.11
#